data_91c3a313482f08558264e3d8217dc9cc
#
_entry.id   91c3a313482f08558264e3d8217dc9cc
#
_cell.length_a   1.000
_cell.length_b   1.000
_cell.length_c   1.000
_cell.angle_alpha   90.00
_cell.angle_beta   90.00
_cell.angle_gamma   90.00
#
_symmetry.space_group_name_H-M   'P 1'
#
loop_
_entity.id
_entity.type
_entity.pdbx_description
1 polymer ?
#
loop_
_entity_poly.entity_id
_entity_poly.type
_entity_poly.pdbx_seq_one_letter_code
_entity_poly.pdbx_strand_id
1 'polypeptide(L)'
;MKKRILLLLASISLLTLSCDKCNEGDKATPASIFVEVIDETTLENVFESETFTSAQISVKDLEDNPIPFNFISNNSLIQLFPNTENPIGNTFIITLNNETTSTVKEITLTHDVAEKREECYTTYKIENVQVPNNSSEVASGIYVIKI
;
A
#
# COMPACT_ATOMS: atom_id res chain seq x y z
N MET A 1 46.04 -10.20 -42.41
CA MET A 1 45.79 -9.30 -41.28
C MET A 1 44.43 -8.60 -41.40
N LYS A 2 44.04 -7.99 -42.50
CA LYS A 2 42.76 -7.25 -42.66
C LYS A 2 41.49 -8.09 -42.34
N LYS A 3 41.42 -9.37 -42.74
CA LYS A 3 40.26 -10.25 -42.44
C LYS A 3 40.09 -10.58 -40.97
N ARG A 4 41.18 -10.66 -40.18
CA ARG A 4 41.13 -10.94 -38.76
C ARG A 4 40.64 -9.72 -37.93
N ILE A 5 41.01 -8.52 -38.40
CA ILE A 5 40.56 -7.26 -37.78
C ILE A 5 39.06 -7.04 -38.02
N LEU A 6 38.57 -7.41 -39.23
CA LEU A 6 37.16 -7.30 -39.56
C LEU A 6 36.26 -8.23 -38.72
N LEU A 7 36.75 -9.45 -38.44
CA LEU A 7 36.06 -10.42 -37.56
C LEU A 7 36.06 -9.99 -36.12
N LEU A 8 37.11 -9.34 -35.62
CA LEU A 8 37.17 -8.79 -34.26
C LEU A 8 36.24 -7.60 -34.10
N LEU A 9 36.15 -6.72 -35.09
CA LEU A 9 35.20 -5.59 -35.08
C LEU A 9 33.73 -6.05 -35.13
N ALA A 10 33.43 -7.10 -35.90
CA ALA A 10 32.10 -7.70 -35.95
C ALA A 10 31.69 -8.37 -34.64
N SER A 11 32.63 -8.99 -33.90
CA SER A 11 32.34 -9.61 -32.60
C SER A 11 32.13 -8.57 -31.48
N ILE A 12 32.79 -7.42 -31.53
CA ILE A 12 32.62 -6.33 -30.57
C ILE A 12 31.26 -5.65 -30.77
N SER A 13 30.79 -5.48 -32.01
CA SER A 13 29.46 -4.86 -32.26
C SER A 13 28.27 -5.75 -31.88
N LEU A 14 28.46 -7.07 -31.76
CA LEU A 14 27.42 -7.98 -31.26
C LEU A 14 27.26 -7.94 -29.72
N LEU A 15 28.29 -7.48 -29.01
CA LEU A 15 28.23 -7.38 -27.53
C LEU A 15 27.53 -6.10 -27.02
N THR A 16 27.31 -5.10 -27.89
CA THR A 16 26.65 -3.86 -27.53
C THR A 16 25.15 -3.88 -27.77
N LEU A 17 24.57 -4.99 -28.26
CA LEU A 17 23.11 -5.18 -28.36
C LEU A 17 22.52 -5.82 -27.11
N SER A 18 23.09 -5.52 -25.93
CA SER A 18 22.35 -5.68 -24.67
C SER A 18 21.25 -4.63 -24.68
N CYS A 19 20.11 -4.96 -25.28
CA CYS A 19 18.91 -4.19 -25.12
C CYS A 19 18.61 -4.11 -23.61
N ASP A 20 18.65 -2.92 -23.05
CA ASP A 20 17.94 -2.64 -21.81
C ASP A 20 16.46 -2.92 -22.09
N LYS A 21 16.02 -4.13 -21.76
CA LYS A 21 14.62 -4.54 -21.90
C LYS A 21 13.70 -3.78 -20.95
N CYS A 22 14.29 -3.09 -19.99
CA CYS A 22 13.56 -2.39 -18.95
C CYS A 22 13.38 -0.93 -19.34
N ASN A 23 12.17 -0.55 -19.68
CA ASN A 23 11.81 0.85 -19.88
C ASN A 23 11.60 1.53 -18.51
N GLU A 24 12.05 2.78 -18.38
CA GLU A 24 11.88 3.58 -17.14
C GLU A 24 10.40 3.78 -16.72
N GLY A 25 9.44 3.41 -17.58
CA GLY A 25 8.01 3.46 -17.30
C GLY A 25 7.47 2.31 -16.45
N ASP A 26 8.21 1.20 -16.34
CA ASP A 26 7.77 0.00 -15.59
C ASP A 26 8.12 0.08 -14.10
N LYS A 27 7.82 1.22 -13.48
CA LYS A 27 7.98 1.36 -12.02
C LYS A 27 6.91 0.54 -11.32
N ALA A 28 7.34 -0.27 -10.34
CA ALA A 28 6.44 -1.01 -9.49
C ALA A 28 5.42 -0.06 -8.84
N THR A 29 4.15 -0.40 -8.96
CA THR A 29 3.10 0.32 -8.22
C THR A 29 3.29 0.01 -6.73
N PRO A 30 3.36 1.01 -5.85
CA PRO A 30 3.45 0.76 -4.42
C PRO A 30 2.28 -0.11 -3.97
N ALA A 31 2.55 -1.10 -3.13
CA ALA A 31 1.50 -1.86 -2.49
C ALA A 31 0.63 -0.91 -1.65
N SER A 32 -0.70 -1.09 -1.72
CA SER A 32 -1.65 -0.27 -0.97
C SER A 32 -2.70 -1.14 -0.32
N ILE A 33 -3.15 -0.74 0.88
CA ILE A 33 -4.31 -1.31 1.54
C ILE A 33 -5.40 -0.24 1.52
N PHE A 34 -6.58 -0.61 1.04
CA PHE A 34 -7.75 0.26 1.05
C PHE A 34 -8.67 -0.15 2.19
N VAL A 35 -9.02 0.81 3.03
CA VAL A 35 -9.86 0.61 4.21
C VAL A 35 -11.11 1.46 4.07
N GLU A 36 -12.26 0.82 4.21
CA GLU A 36 -13.56 1.42 4.43
C GLU A 36 -13.93 1.27 5.90
N VAL A 37 -14.37 2.34 6.54
CA VAL A 37 -14.80 2.29 7.94
C VAL A 37 -16.30 2.52 8.01
N ILE A 38 -17.03 1.56 8.58
CA ILE A 38 -18.48 1.63 8.74
C ILE A 38 -18.88 1.56 10.22
N ASP A 39 -19.98 2.20 10.56
CA ASP A 39 -20.59 2.06 11.87
C ASP A 39 -21.20 0.66 12.01
N GLU A 40 -20.91 -0.03 13.11
CA GLU A 40 -21.37 -1.41 13.34
C GLU A 40 -22.91 -1.52 13.43
N THR A 41 -23.59 -0.46 13.84
CA THR A 41 -25.04 -0.44 14.08
C THR A 41 -25.82 -0.05 12.83
N THR A 42 -25.40 1.04 12.17
CA THR A 42 -26.10 1.59 11.00
C THR A 42 -25.65 0.97 9.69
N LEU A 43 -24.45 0.38 9.66
CA LEU A 43 -23.74 -0.14 8.47
C LEU A 43 -23.44 0.96 7.43
N GLU A 44 -23.47 2.22 7.84
CA GLU A 44 -23.14 3.36 6.98
C GLU A 44 -21.65 3.70 7.10
N ASN A 45 -21.05 4.19 6.03
CA ASN A 45 -19.68 4.68 6.05
C ASN A 45 -19.61 5.91 6.96
N VAL A 46 -18.68 5.89 7.92
CA VAL A 46 -18.58 6.94 8.96
C VAL A 46 -18.15 8.31 8.43
N PHE A 47 -17.60 8.37 7.24
CA PHE A 47 -17.23 9.62 6.56
C PHE A 47 -18.38 10.14 5.69
N GLU A 48 -19.20 9.26 5.11
CA GLU A 48 -20.40 9.64 4.35
C GLU A 48 -21.52 10.12 5.29
N SER A 49 -21.65 9.51 6.47
CA SER A 49 -22.58 9.93 7.51
C SER A 49 -22.10 11.15 8.30
N GLU A 50 -20.93 11.71 7.95
CA GLU A 50 -20.31 12.86 8.65
C GLU A 50 -20.03 12.62 10.15
N THR A 51 -20.06 11.36 10.61
CA THR A 51 -19.67 10.99 11.98
C THR A 51 -18.21 11.36 12.24
N PHE A 52 -17.35 11.16 11.22
CA PHE A 52 -15.97 11.61 11.19
C PHE A 52 -15.66 12.33 9.86
N THR A 53 -14.60 13.13 9.86
CA THR A 53 -14.07 13.80 8.67
C THR A 53 -12.66 13.32 8.38
N SER A 54 -12.17 13.51 7.16
CA SER A 54 -10.81 13.14 6.79
C SER A 54 -9.71 13.83 7.61
N ALA A 55 -9.99 15.04 8.10
CA ALA A 55 -9.05 15.78 8.97
C ALA A 55 -8.89 15.17 10.36
N GLN A 56 -9.79 14.28 10.76
CA GLN A 56 -9.82 13.59 12.05
C GLN A 56 -9.11 12.23 12.02
N ILE A 57 -8.54 11.87 10.89
CA ILE A 57 -7.78 10.63 10.72
C ILE A 57 -6.33 10.86 11.08
N SER A 58 -5.75 9.97 11.87
CA SER A 58 -4.31 9.83 12.01
C SER A 58 -3.91 8.36 11.88
N VAL A 59 -2.72 8.11 11.32
CA VAL A 59 -2.18 6.76 11.17
C VAL A 59 -0.78 6.72 11.73
N LYS A 60 -0.48 5.71 12.54
CA LYS A 60 0.82 5.50 13.19
C LYS A 60 1.24 4.04 13.09
N ASP A 61 2.53 3.79 13.33
CA ASP A 61 3.03 2.44 13.62
C ASP A 61 2.97 2.12 15.13
N LEU A 62 3.50 0.95 15.52
CA LEU A 62 3.58 0.53 16.93
C LEU A 62 4.53 1.36 17.79
N GLU A 63 5.42 2.14 17.15
CA GLU A 63 6.40 3.01 17.83
C GLU A 63 5.90 4.46 17.91
N ASP A 64 4.61 4.71 17.61
CA ASP A 64 3.98 6.03 17.54
C ASP A 64 4.53 6.94 16.43
N ASN A 65 5.29 6.41 15.46
CA ASN A 65 5.71 7.21 14.32
C ASN A 65 4.54 7.43 13.35
N PRO A 66 4.33 8.67 12.88
CA PRO A 66 3.27 8.96 11.93
C PRO A 66 3.54 8.30 10.57
N ILE A 67 2.53 7.65 10.02
CA ILE A 67 2.59 7.02 8.70
C ILE A 67 1.75 7.83 7.72
N PRO A 68 2.30 8.19 6.54
CA PRO A 68 1.54 8.87 5.51
C PRO A 68 0.43 7.98 4.95
N PHE A 69 -0.72 8.58 4.71
CA PHE A 69 -1.88 7.95 4.10
C PHE A 69 -2.56 8.92 3.13
N ASN A 70 -3.43 8.42 2.28
CA ASN A 70 -4.34 9.23 1.46
C ASN A 70 -5.78 8.98 1.87
N PHE A 71 -6.62 10.02 1.80
CA PHE A 71 -8.05 9.89 1.87
C PHE A 71 -8.66 10.09 0.49
N ILE A 72 -9.37 9.09 -0.02
CA ILE A 72 -10.00 9.08 -1.34
C ILE A 72 -11.45 9.54 -1.16
N SER A 73 -11.70 10.84 -1.33
CA SER A 73 -12.99 11.47 -1.03
C SER A 73 -14.16 10.90 -1.83
N ASN A 74 -13.94 10.50 -3.09
CA ASN A 74 -15.01 10.00 -3.96
C ASN A 74 -15.64 8.69 -3.47
N ASN A 75 -14.90 7.90 -2.70
CA ASN A 75 -15.31 6.60 -2.23
C ASN A 75 -15.21 6.49 -0.70
N SER A 76 -14.86 7.57 -0.01
CA SER A 76 -14.71 7.62 1.45
C SER A 76 -13.77 6.54 2.01
N LEU A 77 -12.63 6.32 1.30
CA LEU A 77 -11.66 5.28 1.64
C LEU A 77 -10.36 5.87 2.18
N ILE A 78 -9.75 5.15 3.12
CA ILE A 78 -8.39 5.40 3.58
C ILE A 78 -7.45 4.50 2.77
N GLN A 79 -6.47 5.07 2.09
CA GLN A 79 -5.40 4.35 1.42
C GLN A 79 -4.14 4.39 2.27
N LEU A 80 -3.68 3.22 2.70
CA LEU A 80 -2.47 3.03 3.48
C LEU A 80 -1.34 2.55 2.59
N PHE A 81 -0.11 3.00 2.87
CA PHE A 81 1.09 2.61 2.13
C PHE A 81 2.00 1.79 3.05
N PRO A 82 2.02 0.45 2.89
CA PRO A 82 2.88 -0.43 3.67
C PRO A 82 4.37 -0.12 3.49
N ASN A 83 5.12 -0.23 4.57
CA ASN A 83 6.57 -0.18 4.51
C ASN A 83 7.09 -1.46 3.82
N THR A 84 7.81 -1.30 2.71
CA THR A 84 8.38 -2.40 1.94
C THR A 84 9.75 -2.84 2.45
N GLU A 85 10.36 -2.11 3.38
CA GLU A 85 11.66 -2.46 3.98
C GLU A 85 11.53 -3.56 5.04
N ASN A 86 10.35 -3.65 5.69
CA ASN A 86 10.05 -4.68 6.69
C ASN A 86 8.99 -5.64 6.14
N PRO A 87 9.35 -6.84 5.70
CA PRO A 87 8.41 -7.74 5.04
C PRO A 87 7.39 -8.40 5.96
N ILE A 88 7.61 -8.43 7.28
CA ILE A 88 6.79 -9.21 8.22
C ILE A 88 6.39 -8.36 9.43
N GLY A 89 5.12 -8.51 9.85
CA GLY A 89 4.64 -7.98 11.12
C GLY A 89 4.44 -6.48 11.16
N ASN A 90 4.16 -5.87 10.03
CA ASN A 90 3.82 -4.44 9.98
C ASN A 90 2.46 -4.18 10.63
N THR A 91 2.34 -3.04 11.28
CA THR A 91 1.10 -2.64 11.94
C THR A 91 0.77 -1.19 11.61
N PHE A 92 -0.50 -0.95 11.29
CA PHE A 92 -1.09 0.39 11.26
C PHE A 92 -2.04 0.54 12.44
N ILE A 93 -1.93 1.64 13.15
CA ILE A 93 -2.90 2.10 14.14
C ILE A 93 -3.59 3.32 13.53
N ILE A 94 -4.84 3.15 13.11
CA ILE A 94 -5.68 4.20 12.53
C ILE A 94 -6.53 4.75 13.66
N THR A 95 -6.39 6.04 13.95
CA THR A 95 -7.20 6.71 14.96
C THR A 95 -8.14 7.72 14.29
N LEU A 96 -9.41 7.64 14.60
CA LEU A 96 -10.45 8.61 14.24
C LEU A 96 -10.79 9.39 15.51
N ASN A 97 -10.51 10.71 15.52
CA ASN A 97 -10.70 11.56 16.69
C ASN A 97 -11.63 12.72 16.37
N ASN A 98 -12.89 12.63 16.81
CA ASN A 98 -13.85 13.70 16.72
C ASN A 98 -13.89 14.49 18.04
N GLU A 99 -13.14 15.57 18.10
CA GLU A 99 -13.05 16.43 19.30
C GLU A 99 -14.40 17.09 19.66
N THR A 100 -15.25 17.35 18.67
CA THR A 100 -16.54 17.99 18.90
C THR A 100 -17.50 17.09 19.70
N THR A 101 -17.49 15.79 19.40
CA THR A 101 -18.30 14.78 20.10
C THR A 101 -17.54 14.06 21.21
N SER A 102 -16.24 14.34 21.36
CA SER A 102 -15.32 13.61 22.25
C SER A 102 -15.28 12.10 21.94
N THR A 103 -15.48 11.73 20.67
CA THR A 103 -15.49 10.34 20.24
C THR A 103 -14.13 9.98 19.64
N VAL A 104 -13.49 8.95 20.18
CA VAL A 104 -12.25 8.38 19.66
C VAL A 104 -12.48 6.92 19.32
N LYS A 105 -12.11 6.53 18.11
CA LYS A 105 -12.09 5.13 17.64
C LYS A 105 -10.70 4.77 17.17
N GLU A 106 -10.25 3.58 17.50
CA GLU A 106 -8.96 3.06 17.10
C GLU A 106 -9.12 1.72 16.38
N ILE A 107 -8.41 1.57 15.27
CA ILE A 107 -8.38 0.36 14.46
C ILE A 107 -6.93 -0.09 14.35
N THR A 108 -6.64 -1.30 14.79
CA THR A 108 -5.33 -1.93 14.57
C THR A 108 -5.42 -2.85 13.36
N LEU A 109 -4.54 -2.67 12.39
CA LEU A 109 -4.44 -3.49 11.19
C LEU A 109 -3.02 -4.03 11.07
N THR A 110 -2.85 -5.35 11.10
CA THR A 110 -1.55 -6.02 10.89
C THR A 110 -1.47 -6.62 9.51
N HIS A 111 -0.28 -6.66 8.92
CA HIS A 111 -0.07 -7.19 7.57
C HIS A 111 1.39 -7.59 7.34
N ASP A 112 1.59 -8.42 6.33
CA ASP A 112 2.89 -8.74 5.77
C ASP A 112 3.01 -8.19 4.36
N VAL A 113 4.24 -8.02 3.87
CA VAL A 113 4.54 -7.57 2.51
C VAL A 113 5.42 -8.61 1.84
N ALA A 114 4.90 -9.29 0.84
CA ALA A 114 5.67 -10.21 0.01
C ALA A 114 6.31 -9.47 -1.16
N GLU A 115 7.62 -9.65 -1.32
CA GLU A 115 8.39 -9.12 -2.45
C GLU A 115 8.44 -10.16 -3.58
N LYS A 116 8.15 -9.75 -4.81
CA LYS A 116 8.36 -10.54 -6.00
C LYS A 116 9.26 -9.77 -6.97
N ARG A 117 10.43 -10.33 -7.24
CA ARG A 117 11.36 -9.79 -8.23
C ARG A 117 10.97 -10.23 -9.63
N GLU A 118 10.71 -9.27 -10.48
CA GLU A 118 10.50 -9.45 -11.91
C GLU A 118 11.78 -9.06 -12.68
N GLU A 119 11.81 -9.27 -13.98
CA GLU A 119 13.03 -9.03 -14.78
C GLU A 119 13.49 -7.56 -14.71
N CYS A 120 12.59 -6.60 -14.63
CA CYS A 120 12.88 -5.17 -14.69
C CYS A 120 12.47 -4.37 -13.45
N TYR A 121 11.66 -4.93 -12.56
CA TYR A 121 11.12 -4.23 -11.38
C TYR A 121 10.78 -5.21 -10.28
N THR A 122 10.57 -4.66 -9.09
CA THR A 122 10.09 -5.42 -7.94
C THR A 122 8.62 -5.06 -7.69
N THR A 123 7.76 -6.07 -7.55
CA THR A 123 6.37 -5.90 -7.11
C THR A 123 6.22 -6.29 -5.65
N TYR A 124 5.29 -5.64 -4.98
CA TYR A 124 4.98 -5.92 -3.60
C TYR A 124 3.51 -6.34 -3.50
N LYS A 125 3.26 -7.42 -2.76
CA LYS A 125 1.93 -7.94 -2.50
C LYS A 125 1.66 -7.92 -1.00
N ILE A 126 0.49 -7.45 -0.62
CA ILE A 126 0.04 -7.48 0.77
C ILE A 126 -0.51 -8.87 1.07
N GLU A 127 -0.08 -9.43 2.20
CA GLU A 127 -0.51 -10.74 2.68
C GLU A 127 -0.85 -10.69 4.17
N ASN A 128 -1.54 -11.70 4.67
CA ASN A 128 -1.83 -11.91 6.08
C ASN A 128 -2.46 -10.71 6.80
N VAL A 129 -3.31 -9.94 6.10
CA VAL A 129 -3.98 -8.79 6.71
C VAL A 129 -4.96 -9.27 7.78
N GLN A 130 -4.86 -8.71 8.98
CA GLN A 130 -5.74 -9.00 10.10
C GLN A 130 -6.16 -7.69 10.81
N VAL A 131 -7.37 -7.69 11.33
CA VAL A 131 -7.92 -6.59 12.14
C VAL A 131 -8.37 -7.19 13.48
N PRO A 132 -7.46 -7.33 14.46
CA PRO A 132 -7.70 -8.16 15.64
C PRO A 132 -8.81 -7.62 16.56
N ASN A 133 -9.03 -6.32 16.60
CA ASN A 133 -9.92 -5.68 17.57
C ASN A 133 -11.30 -5.29 17.01
N ASN A 134 -11.51 -5.44 15.69
CA ASN A 134 -12.73 -5.03 15.02
C ASN A 134 -13.22 -6.15 14.10
N SER A 135 -14.52 -6.22 13.90
CA SER A 135 -15.09 -7.07 12.85
C SER A 135 -14.71 -6.51 11.47
N SER A 136 -14.24 -7.36 10.58
CA SER A 136 -13.84 -6.93 9.24
C SER A 136 -14.16 -7.98 8.19
N GLU A 137 -14.36 -7.52 6.97
CA GLU A 137 -14.53 -8.35 5.78
C GLU A 137 -13.78 -7.74 4.58
N VAL A 138 -13.52 -8.53 3.56
CA VAL A 138 -12.86 -8.05 2.33
C VAL A 138 -13.87 -8.08 1.20
N ALA A 139 -14.18 -6.93 0.64
CA ALA A 139 -15.05 -6.76 -0.51
C ALA A 139 -14.29 -6.08 -1.65
N SER A 140 -14.14 -6.75 -2.80
CA SER A 140 -13.46 -6.21 -3.99
C SER A 140 -12.05 -5.64 -3.72
N GLY A 141 -11.31 -6.22 -2.78
CA GLY A 141 -9.96 -5.77 -2.41
C GLY A 141 -9.93 -4.60 -1.41
N ILE A 142 -11.08 -4.20 -0.87
CA ILE A 142 -11.23 -3.19 0.17
C ILE A 142 -11.51 -3.92 1.50
N TYR A 143 -10.82 -3.53 2.56
CA TYR A 143 -11.06 -4.00 3.91
C TYR A 143 -12.15 -3.14 4.55
N VAL A 144 -13.36 -3.70 4.67
CA VAL A 144 -14.49 -3.08 5.35
C VAL A 144 -14.40 -3.39 6.83
N ILE A 145 -14.21 -2.36 7.66
CA ILE A 145 -13.98 -2.50 9.10
C ILE A 145 -15.12 -1.85 9.87
N LYS A 146 -15.70 -2.58 10.82
CA LYS A 146 -16.83 -2.12 11.66
C LYS A 146 -16.32 -1.56 12.99
N ILE A 147 -16.82 -0.36 13.37
CA ILE A 147 -16.41 0.32 14.60
C ILE A 147 -17.60 0.72 15.46
#